data_b6ae6d62fbf34851a61fabc8185b384d
#
_entry.id   b6ae6d62fbf34851a61fabc8185b384d
#
_cell.length_a   1.000
_cell.length_b   1.000
_cell.length_c   1.000
_cell.angle_alpha   90.00
_cell.angle_beta   90.00
_cell.angle_gamma   90.00
#
_symmetry.space_group_name_H-M   'P 1'
#
loop_
_entity.id
_entity.type
_entity.pdbx_description
1 polymer ?
#
loop_
_entity_poly.entity_id
_entity_poly.type
_entity_poly.pdbx_seq_one_letter_code
_entity_poly.pdbx_strand_id
1 'polypeptide(L)'
;MKVALIHYWFITRRGGEKVVESILKLYPDADIYTLFYDRNNYGEYLDNHKIYTSILNKPFLRKHYQKIFPLYPLGIKSLNLEKKYDLIISSESGPAKGIHINDNTPHISYIHSPMRYCWSHQDEYIKSVSPILRPFLKHFLKRLQVWDKSTVDNVNLYLSNSVNVANRVKKYYKKDSTVVYPPISDDLFTKPLAESSKEYYLSFGAITPYKKIDLLVDTFNKNGKKLIIIGDGSEKEKLKKKSKNNITFMGVLEWNEVEKIISNTKALLFP
;
A
#
# COMPACT_ATOMS: atom_id res chain seq x y z
N MET A 1 5.21 -27.89 2.88
CA MET A 1 3.92 -27.15 2.98
C MET A 1 3.76 -26.34 1.71
N LYS A 2 2.68 -26.56 0.96
CA LYS A 2 2.36 -25.79 -0.25
C LYS A 2 1.58 -24.53 0.12
N VAL A 3 2.08 -23.36 -0.20
CA VAL A 3 1.47 -22.08 0.16
C VAL A 3 1.05 -21.32 -1.08
N ALA A 4 -0.16 -20.75 -1.07
CA ALA A 4 -0.61 -19.74 -2.02
C ALA A 4 -0.56 -18.37 -1.36
N LEU A 5 0.15 -17.42 -1.95
CA LEU A 5 0.18 -16.04 -1.52
C LEU A 5 -0.62 -15.19 -2.48
N ILE A 6 -1.62 -14.48 -1.97
CA ILE A 6 -2.50 -13.61 -2.75
C ILE A 6 -2.19 -12.15 -2.41
N HIS A 7 -1.86 -11.36 -3.43
CA HIS A 7 -1.66 -9.92 -3.26
C HIS A 7 -2.37 -9.17 -4.40
N TYR A 8 -2.84 -7.97 -4.13
CA TYR A 8 -3.70 -7.24 -5.08
C TYR A 8 -2.95 -6.73 -6.32
N TRP A 9 -1.66 -6.32 -6.22
CA TRP A 9 -0.82 -5.96 -7.38
C TRP A 9 0.68 -5.93 -7.08
N PHE A 10 1.47 -6.16 -8.12
CA PHE A 10 2.92 -5.95 -8.16
C PHE A 10 3.26 -5.06 -9.36
N ILE A 11 3.00 -3.76 -9.24
CA ILE A 11 3.27 -2.73 -10.27
C ILE A 11 4.39 -1.81 -9.81
N THR A 12 4.39 -1.42 -8.54
CA THR A 12 5.44 -0.62 -7.91
C THR A 12 5.80 -1.25 -6.58
N ARG A 13 7.06 -1.12 -6.17
CA ARG A 13 7.55 -1.69 -4.91
C ARG A 13 7.38 -0.68 -3.77
N ARG A 14 6.39 -0.89 -2.92
CA ARG A 14 6.05 -0.05 -1.76
C ARG A 14 6.07 -0.87 -0.47
N GLY A 15 5.61 -0.27 0.64
CA GLY A 15 5.63 -0.92 1.95
C GLY A 15 4.81 -2.22 2.03
N GLY A 16 3.68 -2.30 1.33
CA GLY A 16 2.86 -3.52 1.28
C GLY A 16 3.58 -4.67 0.59
N GLU A 17 4.20 -4.38 -0.55
CA GLU A 17 4.96 -5.34 -1.33
C GLU A 17 6.23 -5.82 -0.59
N LYS A 18 6.90 -4.95 0.16
CA LYS A 18 8.02 -5.33 1.04
C LYS A 18 7.60 -6.31 2.15
N VAL A 19 6.40 -6.15 2.69
CA VAL A 19 5.85 -7.14 3.64
C VAL A 19 5.63 -8.49 2.95
N VAL A 20 5.10 -8.49 1.74
CA VAL A 20 4.94 -9.72 0.94
C VAL A 20 6.29 -10.39 0.71
N GLU A 21 7.32 -9.65 0.31
CA GLU A 21 8.68 -10.17 0.13
C GLU A 21 9.23 -10.80 1.43
N SER A 22 8.90 -10.22 2.59
CA SER A 22 9.28 -10.82 3.89
C SER A 22 8.51 -12.09 4.20
N ILE A 23 7.23 -12.18 3.82
CA ILE A 23 6.44 -13.42 3.91
C ILE A 23 7.02 -14.49 2.97
N LEU A 24 7.44 -14.11 1.75
CA LEU A 24 8.04 -15.03 0.79
C LEU A 24 9.39 -15.60 1.26
N LYS A 25 10.15 -14.88 2.09
CA LYS A 25 11.36 -15.43 2.75
C LYS A 25 11.02 -16.59 3.69
N LEU A 26 9.83 -16.61 4.30
CA LEU A 26 9.37 -17.72 5.14
C LEU A 26 8.81 -18.87 4.28
N TYR A 27 8.32 -18.58 3.08
CA TYR A 27 7.71 -19.52 2.15
C TYR A 27 8.31 -19.36 0.74
N PRO A 28 9.58 -19.75 0.53
CA PRO A 28 10.29 -19.49 -0.73
C PRO A 28 9.69 -20.21 -1.95
N ASP A 29 8.95 -21.29 -1.71
CA ASP A 29 8.28 -22.06 -2.77
C ASP A 29 6.80 -21.67 -2.97
N ALA A 30 6.35 -20.56 -2.37
CA ALA A 30 4.95 -20.15 -2.50
C ALA A 30 4.60 -19.75 -3.93
N ASP A 31 3.44 -20.23 -4.41
CA ASP A 31 2.82 -19.74 -5.65
C ASP A 31 2.15 -18.37 -5.37
N ILE A 32 2.30 -17.41 -6.27
CA ILE A 32 1.78 -16.05 -6.13
C ILE A 32 0.56 -15.86 -7.04
N TYR A 33 -0.51 -15.32 -6.48
CA TYR A 33 -1.73 -14.92 -7.19
C TYR A 33 -1.94 -13.42 -7.06
N THR A 34 -2.16 -12.73 -8.19
CA THR A 34 -2.31 -11.26 -8.18
C THR A 34 -3.22 -10.74 -9.28
N LEU A 35 -3.87 -9.60 -9.03
CA LEU A 35 -4.65 -8.95 -10.07
C LEU A 35 -3.78 -8.40 -11.20
N PHE A 36 -2.65 -7.77 -10.83
CA PHE A 36 -1.77 -7.09 -11.76
C PHE A 36 -0.31 -7.36 -11.41
N TYR A 37 0.45 -7.74 -12.43
CA TYR A 37 1.90 -7.88 -12.34
C TYR A 37 2.57 -7.22 -13.54
N ASP A 38 3.57 -6.40 -13.28
CA ASP A 38 4.42 -5.80 -14.30
C ASP A 38 5.89 -5.96 -13.90
N ARG A 39 6.53 -6.99 -14.47
CA ARG A 39 7.92 -7.32 -14.19
C ARG A 39 8.88 -6.16 -14.50
N ASN A 40 8.60 -5.41 -15.57
CA ASN A 40 9.47 -4.30 -15.98
C ASN A 40 9.51 -3.16 -14.94
N ASN A 41 8.38 -2.90 -14.28
CA ASN A 41 8.28 -1.84 -13.27
C ASN A 41 8.56 -2.36 -11.85
N TYR A 42 8.21 -3.63 -11.56
CA TYR A 42 8.43 -4.22 -10.23
C TYR A 42 9.85 -4.72 -10.02
N GLY A 43 10.52 -5.19 -11.09
CA GLY A 43 11.84 -5.79 -11.06
C GLY A 43 11.82 -7.31 -10.86
N GLU A 44 12.98 -7.88 -10.58
CA GLU A 44 13.24 -9.32 -10.56
C GLU A 44 12.94 -10.00 -9.22
N TYR A 45 12.37 -9.28 -8.26
CA TYR A 45 12.15 -9.75 -6.88
C TYR A 45 11.27 -11.00 -6.74
N LEU A 46 10.47 -11.31 -7.77
CA LEU A 46 9.55 -12.45 -7.77
C LEU A 46 9.88 -13.51 -8.81
N ASP A 47 11.01 -13.41 -9.50
CA ASP A 47 11.37 -14.30 -10.63
C ASP A 47 11.50 -15.78 -10.23
N ASN A 48 11.79 -16.05 -8.96
CA ASN A 48 11.88 -17.42 -8.42
C ASN A 48 10.51 -18.02 -8.08
N HIS A 49 9.42 -17.27 -8.23
CA HIS A 49 8.07 -17.72 -7.88
C HIS A 49 7.20 -17.93 -9.12
N LYS A 50 6.27 -18.88 -9.04
CA LYS A 50 5.21 -19.01 -10.05
C LYS A 50 4.16 -17.96 -9.81
N ILE A 51 3.90 -17.12 -10.81
CA ILE A 51 2.99 -15.99 -10.71
C ILE A 51 1.76 -16.23 -11.59
N TYR A 52 0.60 -16.26 -10.98
CA TYR A 52 -0.71 -16.37 -11.63
C TYR A 52 -1.39 -15.01 -11.60
N THR A 53 -1.81 -14.52 -12.77
CA THR A 53 -2.43 -13.20 -12.87
C THR A 53 -3.89 -13.29 -13.28
N SER A 54 -4.69 -12.31 -12.86
CA SER A 54 -6.09 -12.22 -13.25
C SER A 54 -6.28 -11.88 -14.73
N ILE A 55 -7.51 -12.05 -15.21
CA ILE A 55 -7.94 -11.58 -16.55
C ILE A 55 -7.75 -10.08 -16.76
N LEU A 56 -7.65 -9.30 -15.66
CA LEU A 56 -7.43 -7.85 -15.69
C LEU A 56 -5.96 -7.47 -15.99
N ASN A 57 -5.01 -8.42 -15.95
CA ASN A 57 -3.60 -8.14 -16.18
C ASN A 57 -3.29 -7.93 -17.67
N LYS A 58 -3.99 -6.99 -18.31
CA LYS A 58 -3.73 -6.57 -19.70
C LYS A 58 -2.96 -5.26 -19.71
N PRO A 59 -2.02 -5.01 -20.64
CA PRO A 59 -1.18 -3.80 -20.67
C PRO A 59 -1.99 -2.50 -20.56
N PHE A 60 -3.12 -2.41 -21.28
CA PHE A 60 -4.02 -1.26 -21.23
C PHE A 60 -4.65 -1.06 -19.83
N LEU A 61 -5.12 -2.13 -19.19
CA LEU A 61 -5.76 -2.06 -17.87
C LEU A 61 -4.74 -1.80 -16.76
N ARG A 62 -3.52 -2.35 -16.88
CA ARG A 62 -2.43 -2.11 -15.92
C ARG A 62 -2.11 -0.62 -15.76
N LYS A 63 -2.11 0.16 -16.84
CA LYS A 63 -1.89 1.62 -16.78
C LYS A 63 -2.89 2.35 -15.89
N HIS A 64 -4.09 1.75 -15.72
CA HIS A 64 -5.19 2.34 -14.96
C HIS A 64 -5.58 1.52 -13.75
N TYR A 65 -4.70 0.63 -13.27
CA TYR A 65 -4.99 -0.36 -12.23
C TYR A 65 -5.69 0.23 -10.99
N GLN A 66 -5.31 1.40 -10.52
CA GLN A 66 -5.95 2.05 -9.37
C GLN A 66 -7.35 2.59 -9.67
N LYS A 67 -7.69 2.89 -10.92
CA LYS A 67 -8.97 3.48 -11.32
C LYS A 67 -10.04 2.43 -11.60
N ILE A 68 -9.63 1.21 -11.94
CA ILE A 68 -10.54 0.12 -12.31
C ILE A 68 -10.93 -0.77 -11.12
N PHE A 69 -10.84 -0.23 -9.90
CA PHE A 69 -11.22 -0.96 -8.68
C PHE A 69 -12.66 -1.53 -8.69
N PRO A 70 -13.65 -0.98 -9.42
CA PRO A 70 -14.95 -1.62 -9.55
C PRO A 70 -14.91 -3.02 -10.16
N LEU A 71 -13.88 -3.34 -10.94
CA LEU A 71 -13.68 -4.64 -11.58
C LEU A 71 -12.89 -5.64 -10.71
N TYR A 72 -12.39 -5.23 -9.55
CA TYR A 72 -11.58 -6.10 -8.70
C TYR A 72 -12.27 -7.39 -8.26
N PRO A 73 -13.57 -7.40 -7.91
CA PRO A 73 -14.28 -8.65 -7.63
C PRO A 73 -14.23 -9.65 -8.80
N LEU A 74 -14.39 -9.16 -10.04
CA LEU A 74 -14.29 -9.99 -11.24
C LEU A 74 -12.86 -10.50 -11.43
N GLY A 75 -11.86 -9.63 -11.21
CA GLY A 75 -10.45 -10.02 -11.27
C GLY A 75 -10.09 -11.10 -10.28
N ILE A 76 -10.49 -10.96 -9.01
CA ILE A 76 -10.27 -11.98 -7.98
C ILE A 76 -10.98 -13.29 -8.31
N LYS A 77 -12.23 -13.22 -8.77
CA LYS A 77 -12.98 -14.42 -9.19
C LYS A 77 -12.30 -15.17 -10.33
N SER A 78 -11.54 -14.48 -11.19
CA SER A 78 -10.79 -15.10 -12.30
C SER A 78 -9.49 -15.78 -11.87
N LEU A 79 -9.02 -15.54 -10.64
CA LEU A 79 -7.88 -16.24 -10.05
C LEU A 79 -8.38 -17.58 -9.51
N ASN A 80 -8.11 -18.64 -10.25
CA ASN A 80 -8.48 -19.98 -9.82
C ASN A 80 -7.29 -20.63 -9.11
N LEU A 81 -7.51 -21.10 -7.88
CA LEU A 81 -6.52 -21.90 -7.15
C LEU A 81 -6.53 -23.32 -7.72
N GLU A 82 -5.78 -23.55 -8.81
CA GLU A 82 -5.78 -24.83 -9.56
C GLU A 82 -5.24 -26.00 -8.75
N LYS A 83 -4.47 -25.71 -7.68
CA LYS A 83 -3.81 -26.71 -6.86
C LYS A 83 -4.39 -26.71 -5.46
N LYS A 84 -4.30 -27.85 -4.78
CA LYS A 84 -4.50 -27.91 -3.33
C LYS A 84 -3.30 -27.31 -2.62
N TYR A 85 -3.58 -26.36 -1.74
CA TYR A 85 -2.60 -25.72 -0.85
C TYR A 85 -2.88 -26.15 0.59
N ASP A 86 -1.80 -26.16 1.39
CA ASP A 86 -1.90 -26.42 2.81
C ASP A 86 -2.22 -25.12 3.59
N LEU A 87 -1.89 -23.97 2.98
CA LEU A 87 -2.11 -22.64 3.55
C LEU A 87 -2.30 -21.58 2.47
N ILE A 88 -3.24 -20.69 2.69
CA ILE A 88 -3.46 -19.49 1.90
C ILE A 88 -3.12 -18.27 2.74
N ILE A 89 -2.31 -17.35 2.19
CA ILE A 89 -1.95 -16.08 2.83
C ILE A 89 -2.38 -14.95 1.88
N SER A 90 -3.27 -14.07 2.33
CA SER A 90 -3.59 -12.85 1.59
C SER A 90 -2.95 -11.62 2.23
N SER A 91 -2.28 -10.78 1.42
CA SER A 91 -1.77 -9.48 1.81
C SER A 91 -2.72 -8.40 1.29
N GLU A 92 -3.38 -7.68 2.20
CA GLU A 92 -4.66 -7.03 1.94
C GLU A 92 -4.64 -5.51 2.16
N SER A 93 -4.91 -4.75 1.10
CA SER A 93 -5.44 -3.37 1.15
C SER A 93 -6.53 -3.19 0.09
N GLY A 94 -6.99 -4.27 -0.47
CA GLY A 94 -7.89 -4.34 -1.60
C GLY A 94 -8.73 -5.62 -1.55
N PRO A 95 -8.82 -6.38 -2.66
CA PRO A 95 -9.73 -7.50 -2.80
C PRO A 95 -9.12 -8.87 -2.51
N ALA A 96 -7.86 -8.98 -2.05
CA ALA A 96 -7.11 -10.24 -2.03
C ALA A 96 -7.77 -11.34 -1.18
N LYS A 97 -8.39 -10.98 -0.02
CA LYS A 97 -9.10 -11.95 0.82
C LYS A 97 -10.36 -12.55 0.17
N GLY A 98 -10.81 -11.94 -0.93
CA GLY A 98 -11.96 -12.43 -1.69
C GLY A 98 -11.66 -13.60 -2.63
N ILE A 99 -10.45 -14.15 -2.58
CA ILE A 99 -10.07 -15.34 -3.35
C ILE A 99 -11.03 -16.50 -3.02
N HIS A 100 -11.45 -17.22 -4.04
CA HIS A 100 -12.31 -18.38 -3.86
C HIS A 100 -11.49 -19.60 -3.42
N ILE A 101 -11.94 -20.24 -2.35
CA ILE A 101 -11.30 -21.40 -1.75
C ILE A 101 -12.30 -22.55 -1.84
N ASN A 102 -11.94 -23.62 -2.54
CA ASN A 102 -12.83 -24.76 -2.82
C ASN A 102 -12.88 -25.81 -1.70
N ASP A 103 -12.03 -25.70 -0.69
CA ASP A 103 -11.88 -26.65 0.40
C ASP A 103 -11.69 -25.92 1.74
N ASN A 104 -11.44 -26.68 2.79
CA ASN A 104 -11.18 -26.13 4.13
C ASN A 104 -9.74 -25.69 4.34
N THR A 105 -9.03 -25.27 3.29
CA THR A 105 -7.65 -24.76 3.41
C THR A 105 -7.60 -23.53 4.31
N PRO A 106 -6.77 -23.53 5.37
CA PRO A 106 -6.63 -22.39 6.24
C PRO A 106 -6.23 -21.12 5.48
N HIS A 107 -6.90 -20.01 5.78
CA HIS A 107 -6.63 -18.71 5.17
C HIS A 107 -6.26 -17.67 6.24
N ILE A 108 -5.04 -17.16 6.17
CA ILE A 108 -4.55 -16.05 6.98
C ILE A 108 -4.55 -14.79 6.14
N SER A 109 -5.15 -13.71 6.65
CA SER A 109 -5.14 -12.42 5.95
C SER A 109 -4.36 -11.38 6.73
N TYR A 110 -3.23 -10.90 6.16
CA TYR A 110 -2.47 -9.77 6.69
C TYR A 110 -3.03 -8.46 6.14
N ILE A 111 -3.69 -7.70 7.01
CA ILE A 111 -4.42 -6.49 6.63
C ILE A 111 -3.54 -5.25 6.81
N HIS A 112 -3.22 -4.57 5.71
CA HIS A 112 -2.60 -3.24 5.74
C HIS A 112 -3.64 -2.15 6.02
N SER A 113 -4.84 -2.31 5.49
CA SER A 113 -6.05 -1.53 5.81
C SER A 113 -7.25 -2.19 5.11
N PRO A 114 -8.44 -2.23 5.71
CA PRO A 114 -9.67 -2.40 4.93
C PRO A 114 -9.72 -1.39 3.78
N MET A 115 -10.31 -1.75 2.64
CA MET A 115 -10.35 -0.90 1.42
C MET A 115 -10.74 0.54 1.75
N ARG A 116 -9.76 1.47 1.76
CA ARG A 116 -9.96 2.85 2.22
C ARG A 116 -11.04 3.59 1.44
N TYR A 117 -11.09 3.41 0.13
CA TYR A 117 -12.09 4.02 -0.74
C TYR A 117 -13.52 3.52 -0.48
N CYS A 118 -13.68 2.33 0.13
CA CYS A 118 -14.97 1.81 0.53
C CYS A 118 -15.37 2.25 1.95
N TRP A 119 -14.41 2.33 2.88
CA TRP A 119 -14.72 2.40 4.31
C TRP A 119 -14.33 3.73 4.96
N SER A 120 -13.06 4.07 5.00
CA SER A 120 -12.59 5.19 5.83
C SER A 120 -12.44 6.52 5.09
N HIS A 121 -12.31 6.52 3.76
CA HIS A 121 -12.04 7.70 2.94
C HIS A 121 -13.03 7.81 1.76
N GLN A 122 -14.21 7.22 1.90
CA GLN A 122 -15.21 7.16 0.83
C GLN A 122 -15.59 8.55 0.32
N ASP A 123 -15.82 9.49 1.22
CA ASP A 123 -16.25 10.85 0.87
C ASP A 123 -15.18 11.61 0.08
N GLU A 124 -13.89 11.41 0.40
CA GLU A 124 -12.78 12.01 -0.32
C GLU A 124 -12.72 11.50 -1.77
N TYR A 125 -12.87 10.18 -1.95
CA TYR A 125 -12.93 9.58 -3.28
C TYR A 125 -14.13 10.06 -4.09
N ILE A 126 -15.31 10.17 -3.48
CA ILE A 126 -16.51 10.69 -4.15
C ILE A 126 -16.33 12.16 -4.54
N LYS A 127 -15.69 12.97 -3.69
CA LYS A 127 -15.41 14.38 -4.00
C LYS A 127 -14.37 14.55 -5.10
N SER A 128 -13.47 13.59 -5.30
CA SER A 128 -12.41 13.65 -6.32
C SER A 128 -12.90 13.51 -7.77
N VAL A 129 -14.13 13.03 -7.98
CA VAL A 129 -14.73 12.91 -9.32
C VAL A 129 -15.71 14.04 -9.59
N SER A 130 -16.02 14.26 -10.89
CA SER A 130 -17.00 15.28 -11.29
C SER A 130 -18.37 15.03 -10.65
N PRO A 131 -19.15 16.09 -10.35
CA PRO A 131 -20.46 15.96 -9.71
C PRO A 131 -21.41 14.98 -10.41
N ILE A 132 -21.38 14.94 -11.74
CA ILE A 132 -22.22 14.05 -12.56
C ILE A 132 -21.91 12.57 -12.30
N LEU A 133 -20.65 12.22 -12.05
CA LEU A 133 -20.21 10.83 -11.81
C LEU A 133 -20.39 10.37 -10.37
N ARG A 134 -20.61 11.29 -9.42
CA ARG A 134 -20.72 10.96 -7.98
C ARG A 134 -21.82 9.95 -7.64
N PRO A 135 -23.05 10.03 -8.19
CA PRO A 135 -24.09 9.05 -7.90
C PRO A 135 -23.69 7.64 -8.34
N PHE A 136 -23.10 7.51 -9.53
CA PHE A 136 -22.63 6.23 -10.05
C PHE A 136 -21.50 5.68 -9.17
N LEU A 137 -20.52 6.50 -8.79
CA LEU A 137 -19.43 6.06 -7.92
C LEU A 137 -19.97 5.61 -6.55
N LYS A 138 -20.90 6.34 -5.93
CA LYS A 138 -21.56 5.94 -4.68
C LYS A 138 -22.21 4.58 -4.78
N HIS A 139 -22.94 4.34 -5.88
CA HIS A 139 -23.58 3.05 -6.12
C HIS A 139 -22.55 1.91 -6.22
N PHE A 140 -21.48 2.10 -7.00
CA PHE A 140 -20.40 1.12 -7.12
C PHE A 140 -19.69 0.85 -5.79
N LEU A 141 -19.37 1.88 -5.03
CA LEU A 141 -18.74 1.73 -3.72
C LEU A 141 -19.62 0.95 -2.74
N LYS A 142 -20.94 1.19 -2.76
CA LYS A 142 -21.89 0.42 -1.93
C LYS A 142 -21.90 -1.06 -2.32
N ARG A 143 -21.94 -1.37 -3.62
CA ARG A 143 -21.86 -2.76 -4.10
C ARG A 143 -20.54 -3.42 -3.70
N LEU A 144 -19.44 -2.68 -3.82
CA LEU A 144 -18.12 -3.17 -3.45
C LEU A 144 -18.00 -3.40 -1.93
N GLN A 145 -18.63 -2.55 -1.10
CA GLN A 145 -18.74 -2.79 0.35
C GLN A 145 -19.49 -4.07 0.68
N VAL A 146 -20.61 -4.32 -0.01
CA VAL A 146 -21.38 -5.56 0.17
C VAL A 146 -20.52 -6.78 -0.20
N TRP A 147 -19.86 -6.72 -1.34
CA TRP A 147 -18.94 -7.77 -1.76
C TRP A 147 -17.78 -7.96 -0.79
N ASP A 148 -17.14 -6.88 -0.34
CA ASP A 148 -16.02 -6.95 0.62
C ASP A 148 -16.45 -7.58 1.95
N LYS A 149 -17.67 -7.27 2.41
CA LYS A 149 -18.27 -7.93 3.58
C LYS A 149 -18.53 -9.40 3.37
N SER A 150 -19.02 -9.79 2.19
CA SER A 150 -19.32 -11.22 1.92
C SER A 150 -18.09 -12.10 1.89
N THR A 151 -16.89 -11.51 1.75
CA THR A 151 -15.61 -12.24 1.74
C THR A 151 -14.94 -12.34 3.13
N VAL A 152 -15.53 -11.73 4.15
CA VAL A 152 -14.93 -11.68 5.49
C VAL A 152 -14.78 -13.05 6.13
N ASP A 153 -15.77 -13.92 5.91
CA ASP A 153 -15.79 -15.26 6.51
C ASP A 153 -14.91 -16.28 5.75
N ASN A 154 -14.33 -15.89 4.61
CA ASN A 154 -13.30 -16.70 3.91
C ASN A 154 -11.96 -16.75 4.68
N VAL A 155 -11.79 -15.93 5.71
CA VAL A 155 -10.53 -15.78 6.46
C VAL A 155 -10.67 -16.40 7.84
N ASN A 156 -9.78 -17.35 8.16
CA ASN A 156 -9.73 -17.99 9.46
C ASN A 156 -8.99 -17.14 10.51
N LEU A 157 -7.93 -16.43 10.09
CA LEU A 157 -7.12 -15.61 11.00
C LEU A 157 -6.79 -14.25 10.35
N TYR A 158 -7.15 -13.18 11.05
CA TYR A 158 -6.77 -11.82 10.68
C TYR A 158 -5.53 -11.36 11.43
N LEU A 159 -4.54 -10.88 10.69
CA LEU A 159 -3.38 -10.17 11.20
C LEU A 159 -3.46 -8.71 10.73
N SER A 160 -3.17 -7.77 11.61
CA SER A 160 -3.23 -6.33 11.30
C SER A 160 -1.85 -5.69 11.49
N ASN A 161 -1.45 -4.82 10.58
CA ASN A 161 -0.15 -4.14 10.63
C ASN A 161 -0.01 -3.12 11.76
N SER A 162 -1.07 -2.82 12.49
CA SER A 162 -1.08 -1.86 13.60
C SER A 162 -2.37 -1.95 14.42
N VAL A 163 -2.35 -1.45 15.64
CA VAL A 163 -3.54 -1.32 16.50
C VAL A 163 -4.66 -0.53 15.81
N ASN A 164 -4.31 0.55 15.08
CA ASN A 164 -5.29 1.33 14.33
C ASN A 164 -5.99 0.51 13.25
N VAL A 165 -5.25 -0.35 12.54
CA VAL A 165 -5.84 -1.25 11.54
C VAL A 165 -6.67 -2.36 12.19
N ALA A 166 -6.24 -2.91 13.34
CA ALA A 166 -7.02 -3.86 14.11
C ALA A 166 -8.39 -3.26 14.52
N ASN A 167 -8.40 -2.02 14.98
CA ASN A 167 -9.64 -1.30 15.30
C ASN A 167 -10.54 -1.10 14.06
N ARG A 168 -9.96 -0.87 12.88
CA ARG A 168 -10.73 -0.80 11.62
C ARG A 168 -11.30 -2.15 11.22
N VAL A 169 -10.55 -3.24 11.35
CA VAL A 169 -11.03 -4.62 11.11
C VAL A 169 -12.21 -4.91 12.04
N LYS A 170 -12.08 -4.63 13.33
CA LYS A 170 -13.18 -4.77 14.31
C LYS A 170 -14.39 -3.92 13.93
N LYS A 171 -14.17 -2.66 13.54
CA LYS A 171 -15.25 -1.73 13.17
C LYS A 171 -16.01 -2.18 11.92
N TYR A 172 -15.30 -2.53 10.84
CA TYR A 172 -15.91 -2.75 9.52
C TYR A 172 -16.26 -4.21 9.25
N TYR A 173 -15.40 -5.14 9.69
CA TYR A 173 -15.56 -6.58 9.45
C TYR A 173 -16.18 -7.33 10.64
N LYS A 174 -16.25 -6.70 11.83
CA LYS A 174 -16.71 -7.33 13.08
C LYS A 174 -15.88 -8.56 13.47
N LYS A 175 -14.61 -8.57 13.08
CA LYS A 175 -13.63 -9.61 13.38
C LYS A 175 -12.55 -9.06 14.30
N ASP A 176 -12.01 -9.93 15.15
CA ASP A 176 -10.79 -9.64 15.89
C ASP A 176 -9.58 -9.90 15.00
N SER A 177 -8.46 -9.25 15.28
CA SER A 177 -7.20 -9.47 14.57
C SER A 177 -6.01 -9.31 15.52
N THR A 178 -4.99 -10.13 15.32
CA THR A 178 -3.72 -10.02 16.03
C THR A 178 -2.85 -8.96 15.37
N VAL A 179 -2.24 -8.07 16.17
CA VAL A 179 -1.34 -7.05 15.65
C VAL A 179 0.04 -7.66 15.41
N VAL A 180 0.48 -7.60 14.16
CA VAL A 180 1.83 -7.98 13.73
C VAL A 180 2.38 -6.80 12.92
N TYR A 181 3.32 -6.06 13.51
CA TYR A 181 3.89 -4.88 12.85
C TYR A 181 4.68 -5.27 11.58
N PRO A 182 4.73 -4.38 10.56
CA PRO A 182 5.51 -4.63 9.37
C PRO A 182 6.99 -4.82 9.71
N PRO A 183 7.70 -5.73 9.02
CA PRO A 183 9.13 -5.91 9.23
C PRO A 183 9.92 -4.67 8.79
N ILE A 184 11.01 -4.40 9.48
CA ILE A 184 12.00 -3.39 9.12
C ILE A 184 13.24 -4.15 8.62
N SER A 185 13.92 -3.62 7.60
CA SER A 185 15.16 -4.22 7.10
C SER A 185 16.26 -4.16 8.15
N ASP A 186 16.94 -5.29 8.40
CA ASP A 186 18.04 -5.39 9.36
C ASP A 186 19.20 -4.45 9.00
N ASP A 187 19.41 -4.18 7.71
CA ASP A 187 20.42 -3.26 7.21
C ASP A 187 20.34 -1.84 7.82
N LEU A 188 19.14 -1.44 8.25
CA LEU A 188 18.93 -0.13 8.89
C LEU A 188 19.53 -0.06 10.31
N PHE A 189 19.76 -1.21 10.97
CA PHE A 189 20.29 -1.28 12.33
C PHE A 189 21.80 -1.56 12.36
N THR A 190 22.36 -2.05 11.27
CA THR A 190 23.78 -2.45 11.19
C THR A 190 24.70 -1.32 10.74
N LYS A 191 24.14 -0.27 10.12
CA LYS A 191 24.93 0.87 9.66
C LYS A 191 25.23 1.83 10.85
N PRO A 192 26.49 2.22 11.05
CA PRO A 192 26.82 3.21 12.07
C PRO A 192 26.10 4.53 11.73
N LEU A 193 25.54 5.17 12.75
CA LEU A 193 25.02 6.54 12.61
C LEU A 193 26.19 7.46 12.28
N ALA A 194 26.14 8.09 11.10
CA ALA A 194 27.10 9.12 10.76
C ALA A 194 26.99 10.29 11.76
N GLU A 195 28.12 10.89 12.14
CA GLU A 195 28.10 12.17 12.85
C GLU A 195 27.33 13.17 12.01
N SER A 196 26.18 13.62 12.48
CA SER A 196 25.24 14.40 11.67
C SER A 196 25.45 15.89 11.91
N SER A 197 25.51 16.70 10.85
CA SER A 197 25.52 18.16 10.94
C SER A 197 24.22 18.73 11.52
N LYS A 198 23.13 17.97 11.50
CA LYS A 198 21.78 18.36 12.00
C LYS A 198 21.35 19.75 11.55
N GLU A 199 21.51 20.05 10.27
CA GLU A 199 21.28 21.41 9.75
C GLU A 199 19.83 21.69 9.32
N TYR A 200 19.07 20.67 8.94
CA TYR A 200 17.75 20.79 8.34
C TYR A 200 16.74 19.81 8.90
N TYR A 201 15.48 20.08 8.62
CA TYR A 201 14.37 19.17 8.84
C TYR A 201 14.02 18.46 7.53
N LEU A 202 13.49 17.23 7.62
CA LEU A 202 13.19 16.40 6.46
C LEU A 202 11.74 15.94 6.48
N SER A 203 11.07 15.98 5.34
CA SER A 203 9.86 15.21 5.06
C SER A 203 10.09 14.31 3.86
N PHE A 204 9.72 13.04 3.98
CA PHE A 204 9.98 12.02 2.96
C PHE A 204 8.72 11.20 2.68
N GLY A 205 8.31 11.12 1.40
CA GLY A 205 7.19 10.31 0.95
C GLY A 205 6.34 10.95 -0.13
N ALA A 206 5.17 10.38 -0.41
CA ALA A 206 4.26 10.88 -1.43
C ALA A 206 3.69 12.26 -1.07
N ILE A 207 3.75 13.21 -1.99
CA ILE A 207 3.24 14.58 -1.83
C ILE A 207 1.78 14.62 -2.28
N THR A 208 0.89 14.14 -1.41
CA THR A 208 -0.55 14.01 -1.67
C THR A 208 -1.38 14.76 -0.63
N PRO A 209 -2.64 15.13 -0.90
CA PRO A 209 -3.46 15.92 0.02
C PRO A 209 -3.57 15.33 1.43
N TYR A 210 -3.70 14.00 1.55
CA TYR A 210 -3.86 13.35 2.84
C TYR A 210 -2.58 13.28 3.68
N LYS A 211 -1.41 13.54 3.08
CA LYS A 211 -0.11 13.61 3.77
C LYS A 211 0.18 14.99 4.37
N LYS A 212 -0.68 15.97 4.12
CA LYS A 212 -0.63 17.28 4.76
C LYS A 212 0.73 17.99 4.70
N ILE A 213 1.49 17.81 3.63
CA ILE A 213 2.77 18.50 3.41
C ILE A 213 2.58 20.01 3.35
N ASP A 214 1.39 20.49 3.00
CA ASP A 214 0.99 21.89 3.06
C ASP A 214 1.22 22.53 4.45
N LEU A 215 0.93 21.79 5.55
CA LEU A 215 1.19 22.26 6.92
C LEU A 215 2.67 22.52 7.17
N LEU A 216 3.55 21.66 6.64
CA LEU A 216 5.00 21.85 6.76
C LEU A 216 5.43 23.07 5.99
N VAL A 217 5.01 23.21 4.72
CA VAL A 217 5.35 24.37 3.90
C VAL A 217 4.91 25.66 4.58
N ASP A 218 3.69 25.73 5.10
CA ASP A 218 3.18 26.92 5.79
C ASP A 218 3.95 27.24 7.06
N THR A 219 4.29 26.23 7.85
CA THR A 219 5.06 26.38 9.08
C THR A 219 6.49 26.86 8.80
N PHE A 220 7.15 26.26 7.82
CA PHE A 220 8.55 26.58 7.51
C PHE A 220 8.69 27.89 6.73
N ASN A 221 7.69 28.29 5.97
CA ASN A 221 7.60 29.64 5.41
C ASN A 221 7.54 30.73 6.48
N LYS A 222 6.92 30.42 7.65
CA LYS A 222 6.82 31.37 8.78
C LYS A 222 8.10 31.42 9.61
N ASN A 223 8.71 30.27 9.91
CA ASN A 223 9.83 30.18 10.85
C ASN A 223 11.21 30.30 10.21
N GLY A 224 11.32 30.27 8.86
CA GLY A 224 12.56 30.42 8.10
C GLY A 224 13.56 29.26 8.24
N LYS A 225 13.25 28.19 8.98
CA LYS A 225 14.15 27.05 9.15
C LYS A 225 14.28 26.25 7.84
N LYS A 226 15.42 25.59 7.65
CA LYS A 226 15.67 24.77 6.45
C LYS A 226 14.81 23.50 6.48
N LEU A 227 14.05 23.23 5.40
CA LEU A 227 13.25 22.04 5.19
C LEU A 227 13.61 21.41 3.83
N ILE A 228 13.89 20.11 3.85
CA ILE A 228 14.01 19.29 2.64
C ILE A 228 12.76 18.41 2.52
N ILE A 229 12.20 18.36 1.32
CA ILE A 229 11.05 17.50 0.98
C ILE A 229 11.48 16.56 -0.14
N ILE A 230 11.48 15.25 0.16
CA ILE A 230 11.81 14.18 -0.80
C ILE A 230 10.54 13.44 -1.17
N GLY A 231 10.30 13.29 -2.46
CA GLY A 231 9.17 12.57 -3.00
C GLY A 231 8.48 13.28 -4.15
N ASP A 232 7.39 12.69 -4.63
CA ASP A 232 6.57 13.23 -5.71
C ASP A 232 5.08 13.03 -5.42
N GLY A 233 4.21 13.74 -6.13
CA GLY A 233 2.76 13.62 -6.00
C GLY A 233 1.99 14.82 -6.51
N SER A 234 0.66 14.69 -6.46
CA SER A 234 -0.27 15.65 -7.07
C SER A 234 -0.18 17.09 -6.51
N GLU A 235 0.33 17.27 -5.30
CA GLU A 235 0.42 18.60 -4.67
C GLU A 235 1.81 19.26 -4.85
N LYS A 236 2.81 18.55 -5.41
CA LYS A 236 4.21 19.02 -5.47
C LYS A 236 4.35 20.40 -6.12
N GLU A 237 3.85 20.57 -7.35
CA GLU A 237 4.02 21.81 -8.09
C GLU A 237 3.32 23.00 -7.42
N LYS A 238 2.14 22.77 -6.84
CA LYS A 238 1.40 23.77 -6.09
C LYS A 238 2.18 24.20 -4.83
N LEU A 239 2.70 23.24 -4.07
CA LEU A 239 3.45 23.51 -2.85
C LEU A 239 4.82 24.16 -3.14
N LYS A 240 5.50 23.75 -4.21
CA LYS A 240 6.76 24.36 -4.64
C LYS A 240 6.58 25.84 -4.98
N LYS A 241 5.50 26.22 -5.69
CA LYS A 241 5.18 27.62 -5.99
C LYS A 241 4.92 28.48 -4.74
N LYS A 242 4.41 27.88 -3.66
CA LYS A 242 4.11 28.53 -2.39
C LYS A 242 5.32 28.65 -1.47
N SER A 243 6.35 27.86 -1.71
CA SER A 243 7.51 27.72 -0.82
C SER A 243 8.49 28.89 -0.98
N LYS A 244 9.08 29.30 0.16
CA LYS A 244 10.20 30.24 0.20
C LYS A 244 11.53 29.51 -0.02
N ASN A 245 12.63 30.29 -0.12
CA ASN A 245 13.98 29.78 -0.43
C ASN A 245 14.57 28.81 0.60
N ASN A 246 14.02 28.75 1.80
CA ASN A 246 14.42 27.83 2.87
C ASN A 246 13.82 26.41 2.73
N ILE A 247 12.95 26.17 1.74
CA ILE A 247 12.32 24.89 1.49
C ILE A 247 12.78 24.33 0.14
N THR A 248 13.39 23.14 0.16
CA THR A 248 13.92 22.47 -1.03
C THR A 248 13.14 21.22 -1.36
N PHE A 249 12.66 21.09 -2.61
CA PHE A 249 12.03 19.87 -3.14
C PHE A 249 13.05 19.12 -3.99
N MET A 250 13.42 17.91 -3.57
CA MET A 250 14.43 17.09 -4.25
C MET A 250 13.85 16.07 -5.25
N GLY A 251 12.51 15.91 -5.26
CA GLY A 251 11.89 14.88 -6.11
C GLY A 251 12.06 13.47 -5.55
N VAL A 252 12.00 12.47 -6.42
CA VAL A 252 12.25 11.07 -6.07
C VAL A 252 13.77 10.84 -6.16
N LEU A 253 14.33 10.24 -5.12
CA LEU A 253 15.75 9.92 -5.00
C LEU A 253 15.92 8.41 -4.82
N GLU A 254 17.08 7.89 -5.18
CA GLU A 254 17.49 6.55 -4.85
C GLU A 254 17.69 6.38 -3.34
N TRP A 255 17.50 5.15 -2.85
CA TRP A 255 17.50 4.90 -1.39
C TRP A 255 18.82 5.28 -0.71
N ASN A 256 19.96 5.04 -1.35
CA ASN A 256 21.29 5.41 -0.85
C ASN A 256 21.46 6.93 -0.66
N GLU A 257 20.83 7.76 -1.50
CA GLU A 257 20.82 9.22 -1.37
C GLU A 257 19.89 9.64 -0.23
N VAL A 258 18.71 9.01 -0.14
CA VAL A 258 17.75 9.25 0.96
C VAL A 258 18.39 8.93 2.31
N GLU A 259 19.12 7.82 2.44
CA GLU A 259 19.83 7.45 3.67
C GLU A 259 20.82 8.53 4.12
N LYS A 260 21.62 9.06 3.20
CA LYS A 260 22.58 10.15 3.50
C LYS A 260 21.87 11.41 4.00
N ILE A 261 20.72 11.74 3.43
CA ILE A 261 19.94 12.90 3.84
C ILE A 261 19.26 12.67 5.19
N ILE A 262 18.74 11.46 5.44
CA ILE A 262 18.12 11.09 6.72
C ILE A 262 19.15 11.18 7.84
N SER A 263 20.36 10.66 7.64
CA SER A 263 21.42 10.65 8.68
C SER A 263 21.87 12.05 9.12
N ASN A 264 21.70 13.05 8.26
CA ASN A 264 22.07 14.45 8.53
C ASN A 264 20.91 15.35 8.96
N THR A 265 19.70 14.81 9.14
CA THR A 265 18.53 15.63 9.51
C THR A 265 18.39 15.83 11.03
N LYS A 266 17.88 17.00 11.43
CA LYS A 266 17.49 17.27 12.83
C LYS A 266 16.32 16.40 13.28
N ALA A 267 15.34 16.27 12.39
CA ALA A 267 14.15 15.45 12.62
C ALA A 267 13.45 15.13 11.31
N LEU A 268 12.82 13.95 11.27
CA LEU A 268 11.92 13.53 10.21
C LEU A 268 10.50 13.94 10.59
N LEU A 269 9.81 14.63 9.67
CA LEU A 269 8.50 15.24 9.90
C LEU A 269 7.41 14.50 9.09
N PHE A 270 6.40 14.04 9.79
CA PHE A 270 5.20 13.42 9.22
C PHE A 270 3.96 14.15 9.78
N PRO A 271 3.38 15.09 9.03
CA PRO A 271 2.19 15.83 9.46
C PRO A 271 0.91 15.01 9.40
#